data_5b1aef040fbe9e94850c68075f40892d
#
_entry.id   5b1aef040fbe9e94850c68075f40892d
#
_cell.length_a   1.000
_cell.length_b   1.000
_cell.length_c   1.000
_cell.angle_alpha   90.00
_cell.angle_beta   90.00
_cell.angle_gamma   90.00
#
_symmetry.space_group_name_H-M   'P 1'
#
loop_
_entity.id
_entity.type
_entity.pdbx_description
1 polymer ?
#
loop_
_entity_poly.entity_id
_entity_poly.type
_entity_poly.pdbx_seq_one_letter_code
_entity_poly.pdbx_strand_id
1 'polypeptide(L)'
;MMNKRRFTMYTKQPKKMIIINILDILKRYTDENHRLSQREIMDILEREYDMKVDRKAVKRNLMNLIDFGYQVEYSESIRQGKNGEEEIIFTDWYLEKDFTDSELRLLIDSLLFSKHIPYSQCKALIEKLEG
;
A
#
# COMPACT_ATOMS: atom_id res chain seq x y z
N MET A 1 5.38 -18.11 1.25
CA MET A 1 5.67 -17.61 1.81
C MET A 1 6.35 -17.33 2.62
N MET A 2 6.62 -16.88 2.75
CA MET A 2 7.24 -16.62 3.40
C MET A 2 7.81 -16.30 4.20
N ASN A 3 8.04 -16.14 4.15
CA ASN A 3 8.94 -15.99 4.97
C ASN A 3 9.39 -14.71 5.63
N LYS A 4 8.72 -13.59 5.50
CA LYS A 4 8.95 -12.32 6.15
C LYS A 4 8.89 -12.42 7.66
N ARG A 5 8.01 -13.24 8.15
CA ARG A 5 7.92 -13.49 9.57
C ARG A 5 9.16 -14.10 10.17
N ARG A 6 9.90 -14.85 9.36
CA ARG A 6 11.15 -15.42 9.82
C ARG A 6 12.20 -14.35 10.03
N PHE A 7 12.17 -13.29 9.22
CA PHE A 7 13.09 -12.18 9.44
C PHE A 7 12.84 -11.51 10.78
N THR A 8 11.59 -11.28 11.12
CA THR A 8 11.26 -10.66 12.41
C THR A 8 11.63 -11.55 13.59
N MET A 9 11.61 -12.86 13.41
CA MET A 9 12.02 -13.79 14.46
C MET A 9 13.51 -13.75 14.74
N TYR A 10 14.33 -13.48 13.74
CA TYR A 10 15.78 -13.57 13.89
C TYR A 10 16.47 -12.24 13.99
N THR A 11 15.89 -11.19 13.41
CA THR A 11 16.58 -9.92 13.31
C THR A 11 15.60 -8.79 13.50
N LYS A 12 15.85 -7.97 14.49
CA LYS A 12 15.11 -6.74 14.66
C LYS A 12 15.51 -5.77 13.55
N GLN A 13 14.57 -5.31 12.77
CA GLN A 13 14.86 -4.44 11.66
C GLN A 13 15.17 -3.02 12.13
N PRO A 14 16.13 -2.33 11.48
CA PRO A 14 16.41 -0.95 11.81
C PRO A 14 15.24 -0.04 11.44
N LYS A 15 15.15 1.10 12.12
CA LYS A 15 14.06 2.06 11.91
C LYS A 15 13.96 2.57 10.47
N LYS A 16 15.07 2.61 9.75
CA LYS A 16 15.06 3.06 8.35
C LYS A 16 14.25 2.14 7.44
N MET A 17 13.95 0.92 7.90
CA MET A 17 13.12 -0.01 7.14
C MET A 17 11.62 0.25 7.27
N ILE A 18 11.22 1.18 8.12
CA ILE A 18 9.80 1.45 8.37
C ILE A 18 9.06 1.76 7.08
N ILE A 19 9.63 2.62 6.24
CA ILE A 19 8.97 3.04 5.00
C ILE A 19 8.75 1.86 4.05
N ILE A 20 9.73 0.98 3.94
CA ILE A 20 9.62 -0.21 3.09
C ILE A 20 8.56 -1.16 3.65
N ASN A 21 8.53 -1.31 4.96
CA ASN A 21 7.56 -2.19 5.61
C ASN A 21 6.14 -1.65 5.47
N ILE A 22 5.96 -0.33 5.59
CA ILE A 22 4.65 0.29 5.36
C ILE A 22 4.21 0.09 3.91
N LEU A 23 5.11 0.27 2.96
CA LEU A 23 4.78 0.01 1.55
C LEU A 23 4.34 -1.43 1.34
N ASP A 24 5.04 -2.38 1.94
CA ASP A 24 4.68 -3.79 1.85
C ASP A 24 3.30 -4.06 2.45
N ILE A 25 3.00 -3.44 3.59
CA ILE A 25 1.69 -3.55 4.22
C ILE A 25 0.60 -3.02 3.28
N LEU A 26 0.81 -1.86 2.71
CA LEU A 26 -0.15 -1.26 1.79
C LEU A 26 -0.39 -2.15 0.57
N LYS A 27 0.67 -2.73 0.02
CA LYS A 27 0.55 -3.63 -1.13
C LYS A 27 -0.23 -4.90 -0.81
N ARG A 28 -0.08 -5.42 0.40
CA ARG A 28 -0.71 -6.69 0.77
C ARG A 28 -2.12 -6.53 1.31
N TYR A 29 -2.39 -5.46 2.03
CA TYR A 29 -3.63 -5.31 2.78
C TYR A 29 -4.59 -4.27 2.24
N THR A 30 -4.16 -3.42 1.32
CA THR A 30 -5.02 -2.32 0.89
C THR A 30 -5.32 -2.34 -0.60
N ASP A 31 -6.46 -1.77 -0.92
CA ASP A 31 -6.89 -1.41 -2.26
C ASP A 31 -7.99 -0.37 -2.10
N GLU A 32 -8.65 0.01 -3.17
CA GLU A 32 -9.71 1.00 -3.13
C GLU A 32 -10.84 0.63 -2.17
N ASN A 33 -11.10 -0.66 -2.01
CA ASN A 33 -12.19 -1.17 -1.18
C ASN A 33 -11.75 -1.61 0.21
N HIS A 34 -10.44 -1.70 0.44
CA HIS A 34 -9.88 -2.13 1.72
C HIS A 34 -8.84 -1.10 2.14
N ARG A 35 -9.17 -0.33 3.15
CA ARG A 35 -8.33 0.78 3.59
C ARG A 35 -7.92 0.59 5.05
N LEU A 36 -6.80 1.16 5.41
CA LEU A 36 -6.26 1.04 6.76
C LEU A 36 -6.14 2.40 7.44
N SER A 37 -6.44 2.44 8.72
CA SER A 37 -6.13 3.59 9.56
C SER A 37 -4.66 3.54 9.93
N GLN A 38 -4.12 4.66 10.43
CA GLN A 38 -2.75 4.68 10.94
C GLN A 38 -2.58 3.70 12.10
N ARG A 39 -3.62 3.56 12.94
CA ARG A 39 -3.60 2.62 14.06
C ARG A 39 -3.47 1.18 13.56
N GLU A 40 -4.23 0.84 12.54
CA GLU A 40 -4.15 -0.50 11.97
C GLU A 40 -2.77 -0.78 11.37
N ILE A 41 -2.18 0.21 10.72
CA ILE A 41 -0.81 0.09 10.21
C ILE A 41 0.18 -0.12 11.35
N MET A 42 0.03 0.64 12.44
CA MET A 42 0.88 0.48 13.63
C MET A 42 0.78 -0.94 14.19
N ASP A 43 -0.44 -1.46 14.29
CA ASP A 43 -0.68 -2.79 14.81
C ASP A 43 -0.05 -3.88 13.93
N ILE A 44 -0.13 -3.72 12.62
CA ILE A 44 0.49 -4.66 11.68
C ILE A 44 2.01 -4.60 11.78
N LEU A 45 2.58 -3.38 11.90
CA LEU A 45 4.01 -3.23 12.07
C LEU A 45 4.51 -3.94 13.31
N GLU A 46 3.79 -3.81 14.41
CA GLU A 46 4.17 -4.49 15.65
C GLU A 46 4.01 -6.01 15.53
N ARG A 47 2.90 -6.46 14.97
CA ARG A 47 2.59 -7.89 14.88
C ARG A 47 3.47 -8.64 13.89
N GLU A 48 3.72 -8.06 12.72
CA GLU A 48 4.41 -8.77 11.64
C GLU A 48 5.89 -8.40 11.49
N TYR A 49 6.28 -7.22 11.93
CA TYR A 49 7.66 -6.75 11.74
C TYR A 49 8.38 -6.49 13.05
N ASP A 50 7.72 -6.74 14.17
CA ASP A 50 8.27 -6.48 15.50
C ASP A 50 8.80 -5.05 15.64
N MET A 51 8.03 -4.10 15.12
CA MET A 51 8.36 -2.69 15.16
C MET A 51 7.30 -1.89 15.90
N LYS A 52 7.70 -1.19 16.94
CA LYS A 52 6.84 -0.23 17.62
C LYS A 52 7.09 1.14 17.00
N VAL A 53 6.07 1.65 16.33
CA VAL A 53 6.15 2.92 15.61
C VAL A 53 4.99 3.78 16.06
N ASP A 54 5.24 5.04 16.37
CA ASP A 54 4.17 5.93 16.78
C ASP A 54 3.39 6.46 15.57
N ARG A 55 2.26 7.08 15.85
CA ARG A 55 1.36 7.57 14.81
C ARG A 55 2.02 8.61 13.91
N LYS A 56 2.81 9.50 14.51
CA LYS A 56 3.48 10.55 13.74
C LYS A 56 4.49 9.97 12.76
N ALA A 57 5.21 8.94 13.18
CA ALA A 57 6.19 8.28 12.30
C ALA A 57 5.50 7.55 11.16
N VAL A 58 4.35 6.90 11.44
CA VAL A 58 3.58 6.25 10.37
C VAL A 58 3.13 7.29 9.35
N LYS A 59 2.54 8.40 9.82
CA LYS A 59 2.07 9.45 8.91
C LYS A 59 3.22 10.02 8.08
N ARG A 60 4.36 10.29 8.72
CA ARG A 60 5.53 10.85 8.02
C ARG A 60 6.00 9.92 6.91
N ASN A 61 6.05 8.63 7.20
CA ASN A 61 6.46 7.66 6.19
C ASN A 61 5.44 7.50 5.08
N LEU A 62 4.14 7.58 5.38
CA LEU A 62 3.10 7.58 4.36
C LEU A 62 3.24 8.79 3.44
N MET A 63 3.46 9.96 4.02
CA MET A 63 3.65 11.18 3.22
C MET A 63 4.92 11.10 2.37
N ASN A 64 5.97 10.49 2.91
CA ASN A 64 7.21 10.29 2.14
C ASN A 64 6.98 9.35 0.95
N LEU A 65 6.13 8.33 1.10
CA LEU A 65 5.78 7.46 -0.04
C LEU A 65 5.07 8.25 -1.13
N ILE A 66 4.17 9.15 -0.76
CA ILE A 66 3.50 10.02 -1.72
C ILE A 66 4.52 10.92 -2.42
N ASP A 67 5.40 11.53 -1.68
CA ASP A 67 6.43 12.41 -2.24
C ASP A 67 7.37 11.66 -3.17
N PHE A 68 7.61 10.39 -2.88
CA PHE A 68 8.48 9.55 -3.69
C PHE A 68 7.81 9.11 -5.01
N GLY A 69 6.50 9.22 -5.10
CA GLY A 69 5.77 8.92 -6.33
C GLY A 69 4.76 7.78 -6.27
N TYR A 70 4.58 7.17 -5.11
CA TYR A 70 3.57 6.14 -4.95
C TYR A 70 2.18 6.76 -4.83
N GLN A 71 1.19 6.11 -5.40
CA GLN A 71 -0.19 6.59 -5.32
C GLN A 71 -0.86 6.09 -4.05
N VAL A 72 -0.44 6.68 -2.95
CA VAL A 72 -1.06 6.43 -1.65
C VAL A 72 -2.16 7.45 -1.48
N GLU A 73 -3.38 6.98 -1.27
CA GLU A 73 -4.55 7.81 -1.12
C GLU A 73 -5.03 7.77 0.32
N TYR A 74 -5.73 8.81 0.73
CA TYR A 74 -6.28 8.91 2.07
C TYR A 74 -7.49 9.83 2.08
N SER A 75 -8.27 9.77 3.15
CA SER A 75 -9.42 10.64 3.37
C SER A 75 -9.10 11.62 4.50
N GLU A 76 -9.63 12.82 4.40
CA GLU A 76 -9.53 13.81 5.45
C GLU A 76 -10.87 13.89 6.19
N SER A 77 -10.82 13.99 7.50
CA SER A 77 -11.99 14.22 8.30
C SER A 77 -11.67 15.25 9.37
N ILE A 78 -12.69 15.88 9.90
CA ILE A 78 -12.53 16.91 10.92
C ILE A 78 -13.04 16.36 12.24
N ARG A 79 -12.24 16.54 13.30
CA ARG A 79 -12.67 16.20 14.65
C ARG A 79 -12.34 17.34 15.60
N GLN A 80 -12.96 17.29 16.76
CA GLN A 80 -12.70 18.28 17.83
C GLN A 80 -11.44 17.88 18.60
N GLY A 81 -10.47 18.79 18.66
CA GLY A 81 -9.27 18.60 19.46
C GLY A 81 -9.51 18.88 20.93
N LYS A 82 -8.45 18.74 21.73
CA LYS A 82 -8.53 18.85 23.20
C LYS A 82 -9.03 20.21 23.69
N ASN A 83 -8.82 21.27 22.93
CA ASN A 83 -9.19 22.63 23.32
C ASN A 83 -10.42 23.12 22.58
N GLY A 84 -11.20 22.24 21.98
CA GLY A 84 -12.36 22.64 21.18
C GLY A 84 -11.99 23.12 19.79
N GLU A 85 -10.72 23.10 19.44
CA GLU A 85 -10.28 23.45 18.09
C GLU A 85 -10.52 22.31 17.13
N GLU A 86 -10.80 22.66 15.87
CA GLU A 86 -10.98 21.64 14.85
C GLU A 86 -9.63 21.12 14.37
N GLU A 87 -9.49 19.80 14.30
CA GLU A 87 -8.29 19.15 13.79
C GLU A 87 -8.65 18.35 12.55
N ILE A 88 -7.77 18.42 11.54
CA ILE A 88 -7.90 17.60 10.36
C ILE A 88 -7.19 16.27 10.61
N ILE A 89 -7.91 15.18 10.40
CA ILE A 89 -7.35 13.84 10.55
C ILE A 89 -7.25 13.20 9.18
N PHE A 90 -6.11 12.60 8.92
CA PHE A 90 -5.90 11.79 7.71
C PHE A 90 -6.12 10.33 8.07
N THR A 91 -7.00 9.67 7.34
CA THR A 91 -7.35 8.28 7.61
C THR A 91 -7.70 7.55 6.32
N ASP A 92 -8.05 6.27 6.44
CA ASP A 92 -8.46 5.44 5.29
C ASP A 92 -7.40 5.42 4.19
N TRP A 93 -6.20 5.02 4.60
CA TRP A 93 -5.05 4.95 3.70
C TRP A 93 -5.11 3.70 2.85
N TYR A 94 -4.81 3.86 1.57
CA TYR A 94 -4.66 2.71 0.69
C TYR A 94 -3.70 3.05 -0.45
N LEU A 95 -3.11 2.01 -1.02
CA LEU A 95 -2.26 2.16 -2.20
C LEU A 95 -3.11 1.85 -3.42
N GLU A 96 -3.24 2.83 -4.30
CA GLU A 96 -3.99 2.63 -5.53
C GLU A 96 -3.16 1.77 -6.48
N LYS A 97 -3.80 0.77 -7.05
CA LYS A 97 -3.16 -0.05 -8.07
C LYS A 97 -3.17 0.69 -9.38
N ASP A 98 -2.20 0.40 -10.23
CA ASP A 98 -2.12 1.04 -11.54
C ASP A 98 -3.40 0.85 -12.35
N PHE A 99 -4.04 -0.30 -12.16
CA PHE A 99 -5.29 -0.62 -12.85
C PHE A 99 -6.30 -1.21 -11.89
N THR A 100 -7.57 -0.80 -12.03
CA THR A 100 -8.66 -1.49 -11.36
C THR A 100 -8.84 -2.87 -12.01
N ASP A 101 -9.56 -3.77 -11.34
CA ASP A 101 -9.81 -5.10 -11.90
C ASP A 101 -10.55 -5.03 -13.23
N SER A 102 -11.49 -4.09 -13.37
CA SER A 102 -12.22 -3.91 -14.63
C SER A 102 -11.31 -3.37 -15.74
N GLU A 103 -10.46 -2.40 -15.40
CA GLU A 103 -9.51 -1.84 -16.36
C GLU A 103 -8.50 -2.89 -16.79
N LEU A 104 -8.00 -3.68 -15.85
CA LEU A 104 -7.05 -4.75 -16.13
C LEU A 104 -7.66 -5.77 -17.08
N ARG A 105 -8.90 -6.19 -16.81
CA ARG A 105 -9.61 -7.13 -17.66
C ARG A 105 -9.78 -6.59 -19.08
N LEU A 106 -10.15 -5.30 -19.19
CA LEU A 106 -10.30 -4.66 -20.49
C LEU A 106 -8.99 -4.66 -21.27
N LEU A 107 -7.89 -4.34 -20.60
CA LEU A 107 -6.56 -4.34 -21.22
C LEU A 107 -6.16 -5.73 -21.68
N ILE A 108 -6.38 -6.75 -20.85
CA ILE A 108 -6.06 -8.13 -21.19
C ILE A 108 -6.86 -8.57 -22.41
N ASP A 109 -8.17 -8.29 -22.42
CA ASP A 109 -9.02 -8.64 -23.55
C ASP A 109 -8.55 -7.93 -24.83
N SER A 110 -8.20 -6.66 -24.73
CA SER A 110 -7.71 -5.89 -25.88
C SER A 110 -6.42 -6.48 -26.44
N LEU A 111 -5.51 -6.91 -25.58
CA LEU A 111 -4.26 -7.53 -26.00
C LEU A 111 -4.51 -8.89 -26.68
N LEU A 112 -5.41 -9.70 -26.12
CA LEU A 112 -5.71 -11.01 -26.68
C LEU A 112 -6.34 -10.93 -28.07
N PHE A 113 -7.15 -9.90 -28.31
CA PHE A 113 -7.82 -9.73 -29.61
C PHE A 113 -7.08 -8.81 -30.56
N SER A 114 -5.88 -8.34 -30.20
CA SER A 114 -5.08 -7.52 -31.07
C SER A 114 -4.46 -8.34 -32.19
N LYS A 115 -4.60 -7.85 -33.43
CA LYS A 115 -3.98 -8.47 -34.59
C LYS A 115 -2.55 -8.03 -34.81
N HIS A 116 -2.12 -7.03 -34.07
CA HIS A 116 -0.81 -6.41 -34.29
C HIS A 116 0.26 -6.91 -33.32
N ILE A 117 -0.12 -7.64 -32.28
CA ILE A 117 0.81 -8.13 -31.26
C ILE A 117 0.86 -9.66 -31.32
N PRO A 118 2.05 -10.24 -31.52
CA PRO A 118 2.18 -11.69 -31.51
C PRO A 118 1.73 -12.29 -30.17
N TYR A 119 1.20 -13.51 -30.23
CA TYR A 119 0.67 -14.17 -29.05
C TYR A 119 1.67 -14.25 -27.90
N SER A 120 2.95 -14.53 -28.21
CA SER A 120 3.98 -14.63 -27.19
C SER A 120 4.16 -13.30 -26.44
N GLN A 121 4.08 -12.19 -27.16
CA GLN A 121 4.19 -10.87 -26.55
C GLN A 121 2.94 -10.53 -25.72
N CYS A 122 1.76 -10.90 -26.22
CA CYS A 122 0.53 -10.73 -25.46
C CYS A 122 0.58 -11.49 -24.15
N LYS A 123 1.04 -12.72 -24.19
CA LYS A 123 1.14 -13.54 -22.99
C LYS A 123 2.08 -12.93 -21.97
N ALA A 124 3.24 -12.46 -22.42
CA ALA A 124 4.21 -11.83 -21.55
C ALA A 124 3.67 -10.55 -20.90
N LEU A 125 2.96 -9.73 -21.69
CA LEU A 125 2.35 -8.50 -21.19
C LEU A 125 1.25 -8.79 -20.19
N ILE A 126 0.41 -9.77 -20.45
CA ILE A 126 -0.66 -10.18 -19.54
C ILE A 126 -0.08 -10.66 -18.22
N GLU A 127 0.94 -11.50 -18.26
CA GLU A 127 1.61 -11.98 -17.05
C GLU A 127 2.17 -10.82 -16.24
N LYS A 128 2.76 -9.84 -16.91
CA LYS A 128 3.32 -8.67 -16.26
C LYS A 128 2.23 -7.80 -15.62
N LEU A 129 1.09 -7.64 -16.29
CA LEU A 129 -0.04 -6.85 -15.78
C LEU A 129 -0.71 -7.54 -14.59
N GLU A 130 -0.78 -8.86 -14.62
CA GLU A 130 -1.38 -9.63 -13.55
C GLU A 130 -0.46 -9.85 -12.36
N GLY A 131 0.82 -9.80 -12.61
CA GLY A 131 1.83 -9.99 -11.57
C GLY A 131 1.97 -8.81 -10.68
#